data_5c642c8392b82cac018d6b1ad942a37b
#
_entry.id   5c642c8392b82cac018d6b1ad942a37b
#
_cell.length_a   1.000
_cell.length_b   1.000
_cell.length_c   1.000
_cell.angle_alpha   90.00
_cell.angle_beta   90.00
_cell.angle_gamma   90.00
#
_symmetry.space_group_name_H-M   'P 1'
#
loop_
_entity.id
_entity.type
_entity.pdbx_description
1 polymer ?
#
loop_
_entity_poly.entity_id
_entity_poly.type
_entity_poly.pdbx_seq_one_letter_code
_entity_poly.pdbx_strand_id
1 'polypeptide(L)'
;MTGPDGTTMVRGRTRLGGPEAWLIWVLATTFVVWLFAIQTGYAVVSPEIQKSAGLSLEQIGLAASIYTWVFAVMQFFSGALLDRFGSRPLLAIAVGFVTVGAFLYSGTTDFAVLALAQTVLALGASFGFVGAGYVGGKWFAAAKYGLMFGLVQAFASLGSAVGQPAILAFLQALTWQQLLVAFGCVGVLLVVLFVVFVRDPAPGSAPGPALDPGRVPAAKQRRGNVLAQIFAELGRCFANRQVVLAALLSAASFGTMLAVGTLWGPRIMEARGMSTVFATVLTAAAWLGLAIGAPLANVVSNRWGSRNWPAAISLALQGVSIALVIYLPTEVEGAALALMFAVGLFSGAQMLGFTVAGESVDASLIGSASA
;
A
#
# COMPACT_ATOMS: atom_id res chain seq x y z
N MET A 1 -3.98 24.39 35.69
CA MET A 1 -3.42 24.49 37.04
C MET A 1 -2.02 25.04 36.89
N THR A 2 -1.79 26.26 37.31
CA THR A 2 -0.47 26.90 37.34
C THR A 2 0.21 26.44 38.62
N GLY A 3 1.42 25.87 38.50
CA GLY A 3 2.27 25.57 39.64
C GLY A 3 2.78 26.86 40.30
N PRO A 4 3.32 26.81 41.54
CA PRO A 4 3.74 28.00 42.29
C PRO A 4 4.86 28.79 41.62
N ASP A 5 5.47 28.31 40.54
CA ASP A 5 6.60 28.94 39.85
C ASP A 5 6.22 29.56 38.47
N GLY A 6 4.95 29.81 38.21
CA GLY A 6 4.52 30.50 36.98
C GLY A 6 4.77 29.73 35.68
N THR A 7 5.22 28.47 35.74
CA THR A 7 5.41 27.63 34.56
C THR A 7 4.07 26.97 34.15
N THR A 8 3.47 27.46 33.07
CA THR A 8 2.39 26.80 32.38
C THR A 8 2.90 25.43 31.92
N MET A 9 2.43 24.37 32.54
CA MET A 9 2.66 23.00 32.06
C MET A 9 2.05 22.89 30.65
N VAL A 10 2.87 23.03 29.64
CA VAL A 10 2.52 22.72 28.27
C VAL A 10 2.28 21.19 28.22
N ARG A 11 1.04 20.78 28.05
CA ARG A 11 0.65 19.38 27.82
C ARG A 11 1.60 18.74 26.84
N GLY A 12 2.15 17.59 27.22
CA GLY A 12 3.25 16.86 26.64
C GLY A 12 3.40 16.99 25.12
N ARG A 13 4.56 17.50 24.70
CA ARG A 13 5.04 17.42 23.31
C ARG A 13 5.06 15.94 22.93
N THR A 14 4.23 15.56 21.98
CA THR A 14 4.31 14.22 21.36
C THR A 14 5.72 14.05 20.80
N ARG A 15 6.46 13.08 21.32
CA ARG A 15 7.83 12.78 20.87
C ARG A 15 7.75 12.11 19.50
N LEU A 16 8.33 12.73 18.48
CA LEU A 16 8.52 12.10 17.18
C LEU A 16 9.34 10.82 17.32
N GLY A 17 8.87 9.72 16.69
CA GLY A 17 9.52 8.42 16.78
C GLY A 17 9.44 7.76 18.16
N GLY A 18 8.57 8.28 19.06
CA GLY A 18 8.34 7.66 20.37
C GLY A 18 7.45 6.39 20.29
N PRO A 19 7.20 5.72 21.43
CA PRO A 19 6.40 4.49 21.45
C PRO A 19 5.01 4.64 20.84
N GLU A 20 4.35 5.80 21.04
CA GLU A 20 3.05 6.12 20.45
C GLU A 20 3.13 6.18 18.91
N ALA A 21 4.19 6.81 18.36
CA ALA A 21 4.42 6.86 16.92
C ALA A 21 4.58 5.46 16.31
N TRP A 22 5.34 4.60 16.98
CA TRP A 22 5.51 3.21 16.56
C TRP A 22 4.22 2.41 16.64
N LEU A 23 3.44 2.55 17.71
CA LEU A 23 2.15 1.87 17.84
C LEU A 23 1.21 2.25 16.70
N ILE A 24 1.03 3.55 16.43
CA ILE A 24 0.12 4.04 15.39
C ILE A 24 0.61 3.58 14.01
N TRP A 25 1.91 3.65 13.75
CA TRP A 25 2.50 3.21 12.49
C TRP A 25 2.37 1.68 12.29
N VAL A 26 2.58 0.88 13.34
CA VAL A 26 2.41 -0.57 13.29
C VAL A 26 0.95 -0.92 13.02
N LEU A 27 -0.01 -0.25 13.68
CA LEU A 27 -1.44 -0.46 13.40
C LEU A 27 -1.77 -0.13 11.94
N ALA A 28 -1.31 1.02 11.44
CA ALA A 28 -1.53 1.40 10.04
C ALA A 28 -0.89 0.39 9.06
N THR A 29 0.31 -0.10 9.36
CA THR A 29 1.00 -1.13 8.56
C THR A 29 0.28 -2.49 8.65
N THR A 30 -0.23 -2.88 9.82
CA THR A 30 -1.03 -4.10 9.98
C THR A 30 -2.31 -4.02 9.15
N PHE A 31 -2.94 -2.86 9.07
CA PHE A 31 -4.07 -2.66 8.17
C PHE A 31 -3.68 -2.92 6.72
N VAL A 32 -2.53 -2.41 6.27
CA VAL A 32 -2.03 -2.66 4.89
C VAL A 32 -1.79 -4.16 4.66
N VAL A 33 -1.11 -4.84 5.57
CA VAL A 33 -0.85 -6.30 5.47
C VAL A 33 -2.16 -7.08 5.37
N TRP A 34 -3.13 -6.76 6.22
CA TRP A 34 -4.43 -7.42 6.24
C TRP A 34 -5.23 -7.19 4.95
N LEU A 35 -5.31 -5.95 4.45
CA LEU A 35 -5.99 -5.67 3.19
C LEU A 35 -5.30 -6.34 1.99
N PHE A 36 -3.95 -6.40 1.97
CA PHE A 36 -3.21 -7.10 0.93
C PHE A 36 -3.46 -8.62 0.97
N ALA A 37 -3.60 -9.20 2.16
CA ALA A 37 -3.96 -10.61 2.28
C ALA A 37 -5.34 -10.90 1.66
N ILE A 38 -6.35 -10.03 1.90
CA ILE A 38 -7.67 -10.16 1.28
C ILE A 38 -7.59 -9.99 -0.24
N GLN A 39 -6.86 -8.96 -0.72
CA GLN A 39 -6.73 -8.65 -2.13
C GLN A 39 -6.01 -9.76 -2.91
N THR A 40 -4.84 -10.18 -2.43
CA THR A 40 -4.07 -11.25 -3.10
C THR A 40 -4.72 -12.61 -2.93
N GLY A 41 -5.47 -12.82 -1.85
CA GLY A 41 -6.27 -13.99 -1.59
C GLY A 41 -7.42 -14.19 -2.59
N TYR A 42 -7.85 -13.13 -3.30
CA TYR A 42 -8.90 -13.24 -4.31
C TYR A 42 -8.56 -14.28 -5.37
N ALA A 43 -7.32 -14.32 -5.85
CA ALA A 43 -6.90 -15.30 -6.85
C ALA A 43 -7.05 -16.76 -6.37
N VAL A 44 -6.89 -16.98 -5.06
CA VAL A 44 -6.98 -18.32 -4.44
C VAL A 44 -8.42 -18.71 -4.12
N VAL A 45 -9.23 -17.73 -3.67
CA VAL A 45 -10.62 -17.97 -3.21
C VAL A 45 -11.61 -17.94 -4.38
N SER A 46 -11.35 -17.18 -5.44
CA SER A 46 -12.29 -16.96 -6.54
C SER A 46 -12.72 -18.25 -7.30
N PRO A 47 -11.90 -19.31 -7.47
CA PRO A 47 -12.38 -20.55 -8.08
C PRO A 47 -13.46 -21.25 -7.25
N GLU A 48 -13.37 -21.18 -5.92
CA GLU A 48 -14.39 -21.77 -5.04
C GLU A 48 -15.70 -20.96 -5.06
N ILE A 49 -15.59 -19.62 -5.14
CA ILE A 49 -16.75 -18.74 -5.31
C ILE A 49 -17.41 -18.99 -6.65
N GLN A 50 -16.62 -19.12 -7.73
CA GLN A 50 -17.11 -19.40 -9.05
C GLN A 50 -17.99 -20.66 -9.05
N LYS A 51 -17.53 -21.74 -8.41
CA LYS A 51 -18.26 -23.00 -8.31
C LYS A 51 -19.51 -22.86 -7.44
N SER A 52 -19.40 -22.26 -6.27
CA SER A 52 -20.49 -22.22 -5.28
C SER A 52 -21.60 -21.24 -5.65
N ALA A 53 -21.28 -20.11 -6.27
CA ALA A 53 -22.23 -19.09 -6.70
C ALA A 53 -22.65 -19.24 -8.18
N GLY A 54 -22.12 -20.21 -8.91
CA GLY A 54 -22.44 -20.46 -10.32
C GLY A 54 -22.01 -19.32 -11.26
N LEU A 55 -20.93 -18.61 -10.92
CA LEU A 55 -20.46 -17.45 -11.68
C LEU A 55 -19.62 -17.87 -12.88
N SER A 56 -19.69 -17.09 -13.96
CA SER A 56 -18.79 -17.27 -15.10
C SER A 56 -17.38 -16.74 -14.78
N LEU A 57 -16.37 -17.24 -15.51
CA LEU A 57 -14.99 -16.73 -15.40
C LEU A 57 -14.91 -15.23 -15.74
N GLU A 58 -15.75 -14.78 -16.68
CA GLU A 58 -15.86 -13.38 -17.04
C GLU A 58 -16.37 -12.52 -15.86
N GLN A 59 -17.39 -12.99 -15.14
CA GLN A 59 -17.92 -12.32 -13.94
C GLN A 59 -16.88 -12.23 -12.83
N ILE A 60 -16.10 -13.28 -12.61
CA ILE A 60 -14.98 -13.27 -11.66
C ILE A 60 -13.92 -12.22 -12.06
N GLY A 61 -13.55 -12.18 -13.35
CA GLY A 61 -12.61 -11.19 -13.89
C GLY A 61 -13.14 -9.75 -13.80
N LEU A 62 -14.44 -9.56 -14.08
CA LEU A 62 -15.09 -8.27 -13.98
C LEU A 62 -15.13 -7.77 -12.53
N ALA A 63 -15.42 -8.64 -11.56
CA ALA A 63 -15.39 -8.26 -10.15
C ALA A 63 -13.98 -7.83 -9.69
N ALA A 64 -12.91 -8.50 -10.12
CA ALA A 64 -11.54 -8.08 -9.88
C ALA A 64 -11.23 -6.72 -10.53
N SER A 65 -11.77 -6.47 -11.73
CA SER A 65 -11.64 -5.19 -12.44
C SER A 65 -12.37 -4.07 -11.71
N ILE A 66 -13.56 -4.30 -11.19
CA ILE A 66 -14.32 -3.34 -10.38
C ILE A 66 -13.48 -2.91 -9.16
N TYR A 67 -12.92 -3.87 -8.43
CA TYR A 67 -12.02 -3.54 -7.32
C TYR A 67 -10.89 -2.63 -7.77
N THR A 68 -10.19 -3.01 -8.83
CA THR A 68 -9.01 -2.27 -9.31
C THR A 68 -9.37 -0.86 -9.75
N TRP A 69 -10.46 -0.67 -10.50
CA TRP A 69 -10.89 0.65 -10.95
C TRP A 69 -11.36 1.54 -9.81
N VAL A 70 -12.19 1.02 -8.91
CA VAL A 70 -12.65 1.79 -7.73
C VAL A 70 -11.45 2.18 -6.85
N PHE A 71 -10.53 1.24 -6.61
CA PHE A 71 -9.29 1.50 -5.87
C PHE A 71 -8.47 2.61 -6.54
N ALA A 72 -8.22 2.52 -7.84
CA ALA A 72 -7.41 3.50 -8.59
C ALA A 72 -8.04 4.90 -8.57
N VAL A 73 -9.36 4.99 -8.78
CA VAL A 73 -10.06 6.27 -8.72
C VAL A 73 -10.01 6.87 -7.31
N MET A 74 -10.26 6.05 -6.29
CA MET A 74 -10.26 6.51 -4.90
C MET A 74 -8.88 6.89 -4.38
N GLN A 75 -7.80 6.36 -4.97
CA GLN A 75 -6.43 6.76 -4.63
C GLN A 75 -6.23 8.28 -4.80
N PHE A 76 -6.72 8.88 -5.87
CA PHE A 76 -6.62 10.32 -6.07
C PHE A 76 -7.28 11.15 -4.96
N PHE A 77 -8.33 10.62 -4.34
CA PHE A 77 -9.03 11.30 -3.26
C PHE A 77 -8.46 10.98 -1.89
N SER A 78 -7.91 9.78 -1.70
CA SER A 78 -7.46 9.29 -0.38
C SER A 78 -6.38 10.17 0.22
N GLY A 79 -5.39 10.57 -0.57
CA GLY A 79 -4.31 11.44 -0.13
C GLY A 79 -4.79 12.84 0.27
N ALA A 80 -5.60 13.47 -0.58
CA ALA A 80 -6.15 14.79 -0.32
C ALA A 80 -7.12 14.81 0.89
N LEU A 81 -7.88 13.74 1.07
CA LEU A 81 -8.73 13.59 2.24
C LEU A 81 -7.90 13.42 3.53
N LEU A 82 -6.80 12.63 3.48
CA LEU A 82 -5.87 12.47 4.60
C LEU A 82 -5.20 13.80 4.98
N ASP A 83 -4.76 14.59 4.01
CA ASP A 83 -4.18 15.91 4.26
C ASP A 83 -5.17 16.86 4.95
N ARG A 84 -6.46 16.73 4.65
CA ARG A 84 -7.52 17.62 5.15
C ARG A 84 -8.10 17.18 6.49
N PHE A 85 -8.42 15.91 6.66
CA PHE A 85 -9.17 15.39 7.81
C PHE A 85 -8.29 14.65 8.83
N GLY A 86 -7.01 14.41 8.47
CA GLY A 86 -6.08 13.65 9.30
C GLY A 86 -6.26 12.13 9.18
N SER A 87 -5.36 11.39 9.82
CA SER A 87 -5.32 9.93 9.72
C SER A 87 -6.36 9.24 10.61
N ARG A 88 -6.67 9.80 11.78
CA ARG A 88 -7.52 9.15 12.77
C ARG A 88 -8.92 8.79 12.25
N PRO A 89 -9.77 9.74 11.78
CA PRO A 89 -11.12 9.39 11.34
C PRO A 89 -11.12 8.60 10.04
N LEU A 90 -10.25 8.95 9.09
CA LEU A 90 -10.26 8.34 7.77
C LEU A 90 -9.78 6.89 7.78
N LEU A 91 -8.72 6.58 8.51
CA LEU A 91 -8.24 5.20 8.59
C LEU A 91 -9.21 4.32 9.37
N ALA A 92 -9.85 4.82 10.43
CA ALA A 92 -10.89 4.05 11.13
C ALA A 92 -12.08 3.73 10.21
N ILE A 93 -12.55 4.71 9.43
CA ILE A 93 -13.61 4.53 8.42
C ILE A 93 -13.14 3.54 7.33
N ALA A 94 -11.93 3.69 6.84
CA ALA A 94 -11.37 2.83 5.80
C ALA A 94 -11.28 1.37 6.24
N VAL A 95 -10.78 1.11 7.47
CA VAL A 95 -10.77 -0.24 8.06
C VAL A 95 -12.21 -0.77 8.19
N GLY A 96 -13.17 0.09 8.57
CA GLY A 96 -14.59 -0.25 8.63
C GLY A 96 -15.15 -0.68 7.26
N PHE A 97 -14.83 0.05 6.19
CA PHE A 97 -15.23 -0.33 4.83
C PHE A 97 -14.65 -1.69 4.42
N VAL A 98 -13.34 -1.92 4.66
CA VAL A 98 -12.73 -3.22 4.34
C VAL A 98 -13.36 -4.34 5.18
N THR A 99 -13.69 -4.09 6.44
CA THR A 99 -14.36 -5.05 7.33
C THR A 99 -15.74 -5.43 6.80
N VAL A 100 -16.57 -4.43 6.49
CA VAL A 100 -17.90 -4.65 5.89
C VAL A 100 -17.78 -5.36 4.54
N GLY A 101 -16.81 -4.94 3.71
CA GLY A 101 -16.52 -5.58 2.44
C GLY A 101 -16.14 -7.06 2.57
N ALA A 102 -15.35 -7.42 3.60
CA ALA A 102 -14.98 -8.82 3.87
C ALA A 102 -16.18 -9.67 4.26
N PHE A 103 -17.09 -9.14 5.09
CA PHE A 103 -18.35 -9.84 5.41
C PHE A 103 -19.29 -9.96 4.20
N LEU A 104 -19.45 -8.89 3.40
CA LEU A 104 -20.22 -8.98 2.15
C LEU A 104 -19.63 -10.03 1.20
N TYR A 105 -18.30 -10.06 1.10
CA TYR A 105 -17.58 -11.01 0.27
C TYR A 105 -17.82 -12.45 0.74
N SER A 106 -17.87 -12.72 2.05
CA SER A 106 -18.19 -14.05 2.60
C SER A 106 -19.62 -14.49 2.29
N GLY A 107 -20.54 -13.54 2.10
CA GLY A 107 -21.94 -13.76 1.75
C GLY A 107 -22.24 -13.78 0.25
N THR A 108 -21.23 -13.91 -0.61
CA THR A 108 -21.43 -13.90 -2.07
C THR A 108 -22.31 -15.07 -2.52
N THR A 109 -23.49 -14.76 -3.08
CA THR A 109 -24.43 -15.70 -3.67
C THR A 109 -24.57 -15.53 -5.18
N ASP A 110 -24.26 -14.35 -5.68
CA ASP A 110 -24.38 -13.95 -7.07
C ASP A 110 -23.38 -12.84 -7.42
N PHE A 111 -23.36 -12.45 -8.71
CA PHE A 111 -22.44 -11.42 -9.20
C PHE A 111 -22.67 -10.04 -8.58
N ALA A 112 -23.91 -9.66 -8.29
CA ALA A 112 -24.20 -8.34 -7.75
C ALA A 112 -23.63 -8.17 -6.33
N VAL A 113 -23.77 -9.21 -5.49
CA VAL A 113 -23.16 -9.23 -4.14
C VAL A 113 -21.65 -9.22 -4.23
N LEU A 114 -21.04 -9.99 -5.15
CA LEU A 114 -19.60 -9.99 -5.36
C LEU A 114 -19.09 -8.60 -5.80
N ALA A 115 -19.76 -7.97 -6.77
CA ALA A 115 -19.41 -6.64 -7.28
C ALA A 115 -19.53 -5.57 -6.19
N LEU A 116 -20.58 -5.63 -5.36
CA LEU A 116 -20.76 -4.76 -4.21
C LEU A 116 -19.64 -4.96 -3.17
N ALA A 117 -19.32 -6.21 -2.84
CA ALA A 117 -18.26 -6.54 -1.91
C ALA A 117 -16.91 -5.98 -2.39
N GLN A 118 -16.55 -6.20 -3.66
CA GLN A 118 -15.33 -5.67 -4.26
C GLN A 118 -15.29 -4.14 -4.28
N THR A 119 -16.43 -3.49 -4.54
CA THR A 119 -16.54 -2.02 -4.47
C THR A 119 -16.28 -1.51 -3.06
N VAL A 120 -16.95 -2.08 -2.05
CA VAL A 120 -16.81 -1.66 -0.65
C VAL A 120 -15.38 -1.92 -0.12
N LEU A 121 -14.80 -3.08 -0.47
CA LEU A 121 -13.40 -3.39 -0.16
C LEU A 121 -12.46 -2.33 -0.75
N ALA A 122 -12.62 -1.99 -2.03
CA ALA A 122 -11.76 -1.04 -2.73
C ALA A 122 -11.83 0.38 -2.16
N LEU A 123 -13.03 0.83 -1.76
CA LEU A 123 -13.24 2.13 -1.10
C LEU A 123 -12.38 2.25 0.17
N GLY A 124 -12.36 1.22 1.01
CA GLY A 124 -11.54 1.22 2.22
C GLY A 124 -10.06 1.00 1.93
N ALA A 125 -9.74 0.05 1.05
CA ALA A 125 -8.37 -0.33 0.73
C ALA A 125 -7.54 0.82 0.16
N SER A 126 -8.17 1.74 -0.60
CA SER A 126 -7.50 2.91 -1.19
C SER A 126 -6.82 3.84 -0.18
N PHE A 127 -7.24 3.81 1.08
CA PHE A 127 -6.63 4.59 2.16
C PHE A 127 -5.50 3.86 2.89
N GLY A 128 -5.37 2.55 2.72
CA GLY A 128 -4.45 1.74 3.53
C GLY A 128 -3.00 2.14 3.34
N PHE A 129 -2.48 1.98 2.13
CA PHE A 129 -1.07 2.20 1.82
C PHE A 129 -0.68 3.67 1.96
N VAL A 130 -1.45 4.57 1.37
CA VAL A 130 -1.23 6.02 1.47
C VAL A 130 -1.35 6.49 2.92
N GLY A 131 -2.32 5.96 3.67
CA GLY A 131 -2.52 6.30 5.08
C GLY A 131 -1.38 5.84 5.98
N ALA A 132 -0.82 4.66 5.77
CA ALA A 132 0.35 4.20 6.51
C ALA A 132 1.60 5.04 6.19
N GLY A 133 1.79 5.41 4.92
CA GLY A 133 2.82 6.35 4.49
C GLY A 133 2.63 7.75 5.12
N TYR A 134 1.39 8.27 5.12
CA TYR A 134 1.03 9.53 5.76
C TYR A 134 1.36 9.54 7.26
N VAL A 135 1.00 8.47 7.99
CA VAL A 135 1.36 8.28 9.40
C VAL A 135 2.88 8.29 9.57
N GLY A 136 3.61 7.58 8.71
CA GLY A 136 5.07 7.60 8.70
C GLY A 136 5.64 9.02 8.56
N GLY A 137 5.08 9.82 7.63
CA GLY A 137 5.49 11.20 7.40
C GLY A 137 5.15 12.17 8.54
N LYS A 138 4.07 11.92 9.29
CA LYS A 138 3.63 12.79 10.39
C LYS A 138 4.27 12.45 11.74
N TRP A 139 4.59 11.19 11.98
CA TRP A 139 5.05 10.71 13.28
C TRP A 139 6.56 10.47 13.37
N PHE A 140 7.27 10.48 12.24
CA PHE A 140 8.73 10.27 12.20
C PHE A 140 9.44 11.44 11.56
N ALA A 141 10.76 11.56 11.80
CA ALA A 141 11.57 12.62 11.20
C ALA A 141 11.55 12.55 9.67
N ALA A 142 11.54 13.69 9.00
CA ALA A 142 11.47 13.80 7.54
C ALA A 142 12.54 12.93 6.82
N ALA A 143 13.76 12.85 7.37
CA ALA A 143 14.82 11.99 6.85
C ALA A 143 14.49 10.49 6.86
N LYS A 144 13.50 10.05 7.67
CA LYS A 144 13.04 8.66 7.76
C LYS A 144 11.81 8.37 6.91
N TYR A 145 11.20 9.38 6.27
CA TYR A 145 9.94 9.24 5.54
C TYR A 145 10.00 8.10 4.49
N GLY A 146 10.98 8.15 3.60
CA GLY A 146 11.14 7.12 2.57
C GLY A 146 11.39 5.72 3.14
N LEU A 147 12.16 5.62 4.24
CA LEU A 147 12.40 4.33 4.91
C LEU A 147 11.11 3.80 5.54
N MET A 148 10.35 4.63 6.26
CA MET A 148 9.09 4.21 6.91
C MET A 148 8.07 3.75 5.87
N PHE A 149 8.00 4.43 4.73
CA PHE A 149 7.12 4.05 3.63
C PHE A 149 7.61 2.76 2.93
N GLY A 150 8.92 2.61 2.72
CA GLY A 150 9.52 1.38 2.21
C GLY A 150 9.28 0.18 3.13
N LEU A 151 9.30 0.38 4.46
CA LEU A 151 8.97 -0.68 5.42
C LEU A 151 7.48 -1.07 5.37
N VAL A 152 6.55 -0.14 5.14
CA VAL A 152 5.13 -0.48 4.89
C VAL A 152 5.03 -1.44 3.72
N GLN A 153 5.70 -1.11 2.59
CA GLN A 153 5.73 -1.99 1.42
C GLN A 153 6.37 -3.34 1.72
N ALA A 154 7.45 -3.36 2.50
CA ALA A 154 8.12 -4.60 2.87
C ALA A 154 7.19 -5.54 3.64
N PHE A 155 6.50 -5.04 4.67
CA PHE A 155 5.54 -5.84 5.43
C PHE A 155 4.33 -6.28 4.60
N ALA A 156 3.80 -5.41 3.73
CA ALA A 156 2.74 -5.77 2.80
C ALA A 156 3.18 -6.89 1.84
N SER A 157 4.39 -6.79 1.32
CA SER A 157 4.98 -7.79 0.42
C SER A 157 5.24 -9.13 1.12
N LEU A 158 5.72 -9.11 2.36
CA LEU A 158 5.86 -10.32 3.18
C LEU A 158 4.49 -10.97 3.43
N GLY A 159 3.47 -10.14 3.75
CA GLY A 159 2.10 -10.60 3.89
C GLY A 159 1.57 -11.26 2.62
N SER A 160 1.89 -10.73 1.44
CA SER A 160 1.51 -11.32 0.15
C SER A 160 2.28 -12.59 -0.17
N ALA A 161 3.60 -12.63 0.14
CA ALA A 161 4.44 -13.81 -0.09
C ALA A 161 3.98 -15.03 0.72
N VAL A 162 3.58 -14.81 1.97
CA VAL A 162 3.13 -15.88 2.88
C VAL A 162 1.62 -16.08 2.81
N GLY A 163 0.87 -15.02 2.48
CA GLY A 163 -0.60 -14.99 2.54
C GLY A 163 -1.26 -16.00 1.60
N GLN A 164 -0.84 -16.05 0.35
CA GLN A 164 -1.43 -16.98 -0.61
C GLN A 164 -1.22 -18.46 -0.23
N PRO A 165 0.00 -18.93 0.11
CA PRO A 165 0.19 -20.29 0.62
C PRO A 165 -0.59 -20.57 1.91
N ALA A 166 -0.67 -19.59 2.82
CA ALA A 166 -1.43 -19.73 4.05
C ALA A 166 -2.95 -19.87 3.78
N ILE A 167 -3.50 -19.05 2.88
CA ILE A 167 -4.90 -19.15 2.47
C ILE A 167 -5.19 -20.52 1.87
N LEU A 168 -4.33 -21.03 0.98
CA LEU A 168 -4.46 -22.39 0.42
C LEU A 168 -4.47 -23.46 1.51
N ALA A 169 -3.59 -23.33 2.51
CA ALA A 169 -3.54 -24.27 3.64
C ALA A 169 -4.81 -24.19 4.50
N PHE A 170 -5.32 -22.99 4.77
CA PHE A 170 -6.56 -22.82 5.52
C PHE A 170 -7.79 -23.37 4.78
N LEU A 171 -7.84 -23.26 3.47
CA LEU A 171 -8.92 -23.83 2.65
C LEU A 171 -8.96 -25.37 2.65
N GLN A 172 -7.94 -26.05 3.17
CA GLN A 172 -8.02 -27.51 3.42
C GLN A 172 -8.89 -27.84 4.64
N ALA A 173 -9.06 -26.91 5.58
CA ALA A 173 -9.81 -27.12 6.83
C ALA A 173 -11.04 -26.24 6.96
N LEU A 174 -11.08 -25.11 6.24
CA LEU A 174 -12.14 -24.11 6.32
C LEU A 174 -12.79 -23.91 4.94
N THR A 175 -14.08 -23.58 4.93
CA THR A 175 -14.70 -23.09 3.71
C THR A 175 -14.22 -21.66 3.41
N TRP A 176 -14.32 -21.24 2.14
CA TRP A 176 -13.95 -19.88 1.76
C TRP A 176 -14.78 -18.81 2.48
N GLN A 177 -16.06 -19.10 2.79
CA GLN A 177 -16.92 -18.24 3.59
C GLN A 177 -16.37 -18.05 5.01
N GLN A 178 -16.03 -19.18 5.68
CA GLN A 178 -15.47 -19.15 7.03
C GLN A 178 -14.15 -18.37 7.09
N LEU A 179 -13.29 -18.53 6.08
CA LEU A 179 -12.05 -17.79 5.97
C LEU A 179 -12.31 -16.29 5.83
N LEU A 180 -13.24 -15.88 4.97
CA LEU A 180 -13.57 -14.46 4.80
C LEU A 180 -14.27 -13.87 6.03
N VAL A 181 -15.10 -14.64 6.73
CA VAL A 181 -15.65 -14.25 8.03
C VAL A 181 -14.53 -14.03 9.05
N ALA A 182 -13.53 -14.92 9.09
CA ALA A 182 -12.37 -14.75 9.97
C ALA A 182 -11.59 -13.45 9.64
N PHE A 183 -11.40 -13.14 8.35
CA PHE A 183 -10.85 -11.83 7.95
C PHE A 183 -11.73 -10.67 8.40
N GLY A 184 -13.05 -10.78 8.29
CA GLY A 184 -13.99 -9.79 8.82
C GLY A 184 -13.88 -9.59 10.33
N CYS A 185 -13.74 -10.66 11.11
CA CYS A 185 -13.53 -10.60 12.56
C CYS A 185 -12.21 -9.90 12.92
N VAL A 186 -11.13 -10.19 12.20
CA VAL A 186 -9.86 -9.44 12.34
C VAL A 186 -10.07 -7.95 12.04
N GLY A 187 -10.88 -7.64 11.02
CA GLY A 187 -11.26 -6.28 10.68
C GLY A 187 -12.00 -5.56 11.81
N VAL A 188 -12.96 -6.20 12.47
CA VAL A 188 -13.65 -5.64 13.65
C VAL A 188 -12.66 -5.29 14.76
N LEU A 189 -11.72 -6.21 15.05
CA LEU A 189 -10.66 -5.94 16.04
C LEU A 189 -9.83 -4.73 15.62
N LEU A 190 -9.42 -4.65 14.35
CA LEU A 190 -8.66 -3.50 13.83
C LEU A 190 -9.46 -2.20 13.94
N VAL A 191 -10.76 -2.18 13.62
CA VAL A 191 -11.61 -0.98 13.81
C VAL A 191 -11.54 -0.49 15.25
N VAL A 192 -11.71 -1.39 16.23
CA VAL A 192 -11.64 -1.06 17.66
C VAL A 192 -10.26 -0.47 18.00
N LEU A 193 -9.18 -1.12 17.56
CA LEU A 193 -7.82 -0.65 17.81
C LEU A 193 -7.56 0.72 17.18
N PHE A 194 -8.07 0.97 15.96
CA PHE A 194 -7.93 2.27 15.30
C PHE A 194 -8.69 3.37 16.03
N VAL A 195 -9.92 3.13 16.43
CA VAL A 195 -10.73 4.12 17.16
C VAL A 195 -10.10 4.47 18.52
N VAL A 196 -9.53 3.49 19.22
CA VAL A 196 -8.96 3.66 20.56
C VAL A 196 -7.56 4.29 20.50
N PHE A 197 -6.68 3.80 19.64
CA PHE A 197 -5.24 4.10 19.70
C PHE A 197 -4.77 5.09 18.63
N VAL A 198 -5.38 5.12 17.43
CA VAL A 198 -4.90 6.02 16.37
C VAL A 198 -5.27 7.45 16.70
N ARG A 199 -4.26 8.32 16.65
CA ARG A 199 -4.35 9.76 16.90
C ARG A 199 -3.50 10.51 15.90
N ASP A 200 -3.86 11.74 15.61
CA ASP A 200 -3.01 12.65 14.85
C ASP A 200 -2.07 13.38 15.82
N PRO A 201 -0.82 13.67 15.41
CA PRO A 201 0.11 14.41 16.25
C PRO A 201 -0.41 15.83 16.52
N ALA A 202 -0.04 16.39 17.68
CA ALA A 202 -0.46 17.75 18.05
C ALA A 202 -0.01 18.77 17.00
N PRO A 203 -0.82 19.81 16.70
CA PRO A 203 -0.43 20.87 15.78
C PRO A 203 0.92 21.48 16.15
N GLY A 204 1.86 21.57 15.21
CA GLY A 204 3.22 22.08 15.43
C GLY A 204 4.25 21.03 15.87
N SER A 205 3.87 19.75 16.04
CA SER A 205 4.80 18.64 16.36
C SER A 205 5.33 17.94 15.11
N ALA A 206 4.73 18.16 13.93
CA ALA A 206 5.14 17.50 12.70
C ALA A 206 6.52 18.01 12.25
N PRO A 207 7.48 17.12 11.90
CA PRO A 207 8.72 17.52 11.27
C PRO A 207 8.43 17.82 9.80
N GLY A 208 8.02 19.06 9.52
CA GLY A 208 8.20 19.58 8.17
C GLY A 208 9.71 19.76 7.92
N PRO A 209 10.21 19.76 6.65
CA PRO A 209 11.51 20.34 6.38
C PRO A 209 11.54 21.69 7.10
N ALA A 210 12.69 22.01 7.74
CA ALA A 210 12.84 23.22 8.53
C ALA A 210 12.54 24.44 7.64
N LEU A 211 11.28 24.76 7.49
CA LEU A 211 10.81 25.97 6.83
C LEU A 211 10.95 27.09 7.87
N ASP A 212 11.61 28.13 7.41
CA ASP A 212 11.77 29.44 8.03
C ASP A 212 10.65 29.74 9.05
N PRO A 213 10.97 30.07 10.34
CA PRO A 213 9.95 30.32 11.38
C PRO A 213 8.91 31.41 11.02
N GLY A 214 9.17 32.18 9.94
CA GLY A 214 8.27 33.21 9.41
C GLY A 214 7.20 32.70 8.43
N ARG A 215 7.19 31.44 8.04
CA ARG A 215 6.32 30.91 6.97
C ARG A 215 5.44 29.74 7.39
N VAL A 216 4.81 29.84 8.54
CA VAL A 216 3.68 28.99 8.90
C VAL A 216 2.40 29.73 8.50
N PRO A 217 1.81 29.45 7.32
CA PRO A 217 0.42 29.79 7.15
C PRO A 217 -0.34 28.82 8.07
N ALA A 218 -0.91 29.35 9.14
CA ALA A 218 -2.01 28.64 9.81
C ALA A 218 -2.93 28.09 8.71
N ALA A 219 -3.20 26.80 8.75
CA ALA A 219 -4.16 26.18 7.85
C ALA A 219 -5.50 26.91 8.07
N LYS A 220 -5.71 28.01 7.34
CA LYS A 220 -7.02 28.62 7.22
C LYS A 220 -7.91 27.51 6.67
N GLN A 221 -8.81 27.01 7.52
CA GLN A 221 -9.95 26.23 7.05
C GLN A 221 -10.60 27.03 5.90
N ARG A 222 -10.22 26.68 4.67
CA ARG A 222 -10.79 27.29 3.49
C ARG A 222 -12.24 26.85 3.44
N ARG A 223 -13.15 27.73 3.86
CA ARG A 223 -14.59 27.58 3.60
C ARG A 223 -14.78 27.58 2.08
N GLY A 224 -15.07 26.44 1.50
CA GLY A 224 -15.28 26.26 0.08
C GLY A 224 -15.68 24.84 -0.27
N ASN A 225 -16.07 24.60 -1.50
CA ASN A 225 -16.42 23.27 -2.00
C ASN A 225 -15.20 22.33 -1.88
N VAL A 226 -15.34 21.27 -1.07
CA VAL A 226 -14.28 20.29 -0.78
C VAL A 226 -13.74 19.66 -2.05
N LEU A 227 -14.62 19.27 -2.96
CA LEU A 227 -14.25 18.64 -4.23
C LEU A 227 -13.42 19.59 -5.11
N ALA A 228 -13.83 20.84 -5.23
CA ALA A 228 -13.09 21.84 -6.01
C ALA A 228 -11.67 22.05 -5.45
N GLN A 229 -11.50 22.01 -4.13
CA GLN A 229 -10.18 22.11 -3.50
C GLN A 229 -9.32 20.87 -3.75
N ILE A 230 -9.88 19.66 -3.64
CA ILE A 230 -9.18 18.41 -3.97
C ILE A 230 -8.70 18.44 -5.42
N PHE A 231 -9.56 18.81 -6.37
CA PHE A 231 -9.15 18.90 -7.77
C PHE A 231 -8.09 19.98 -8.00
N ALA A 232 -8.12 21.10 -7.28
CA ALA A 232 -7.08 22.12 -7.35
C ALA A 232 -5.75 21.63 -6.75
N GLU A 233 -5.77 20.81 -5.70
CA GLU A 233 -4.59 20.20 -5.08
C GLU A 233 -3.98 19.14 -6.00
N LEU A 234 -4.78 18.27 -6.56
CA LEU A 234 -4.37 17.31 -7.59
C LEU A 234 -3.80 18.03 -8.82
N GLY A 235 -4.47 19.09 -9.29
CA GLY A 235 -3.96 19.90 -10.40
C GLY A 235 -2.57 20.47 -10.13
N ARG A 236 -2.28 20.92 -8.89
CA ARG A 236 -0.94 21.37 -8.50
C ARG A 236 0.09 20.23 -8.47
N CYS A 237 -0.31 19.05 -8.00
CA CYS A 237 0.56 17.86 -8.03
C CYS A 237 0.88 17.47 -9.48
N PHE A 238 -0.11 17.41 -10.35
CA PHE A 238 0.09 17.08 -11.77
C PHE A 238 0.82 18.18 -12.57
N ALA A 239 0.77 19.43 -12.14
CA ALA A 239 1.55 20.50 -12.72
C ALA A 239 3.05 20.41 -12.34
N ASN A 240 3.38 19.69 -11.28
CA ASN A 240 4.76 19.47 -10.87
C ASN A 240 5.38 18.32 -11.63
N ARG A 241 6.33 18.64 -12.54
CA ARG A 241 7.03 17.65 -13.38
C ARG A 241 7.70 16.55 -12.57
N GLN A 242 8.24 16.87 -11.38
CA GLN A 242 8.92 15.88 -10.53
C GLN A 242 7.93 14.85 -9.99
N VAL A 243 6.74 15.29 -9.58
CA VAL A 243 5.66 14.41 -9.11
C VAL A 243 5.20 13.48 -10.24
N VAL A 244 4.99 14.02 -11.45
CA VAL A 244 4.57 13.21 -12.61
C VAL A 244 5.62 12.17 -12.99
N LEU A 245 6.89 12.56 -13.03
CA LEU A 245 7.99 11.62 -13.34
C LEU A 245 8.15 10.56 -12.26
N ALA A 246 7.97 10.94 -10.99
CA ALA A 246 7.98 10.02 -9.85
C ALA A 246 6.81 9.01 -9.92
N ALA A 247 5.61 9.48 -10.27
CA ALA A 247 4.45 8.62 -10.47
C ALA A 247 4.66 7.64 -11.64
N LEU A 248 5.19 8.11 -12.78
CA LEU A 248 5.51 7.24 -13.92
C LEU A 248 6.57 6.20 -13.58
N LEU A 249 7.61 6.56 -12.81
CA LEU A 249 8.60 5.62 -12.31
C LEU A 249 7.95 4.52 -11.46
N SER A 250 7.13 4.91 -10.48
CA SER A 250 6.43 3.97 -9.61
C SER A 250 5.48 3.07 -10.38
N ALA A 251 4.70 3.63 -11.31
CA ALA A 251 3.77 2.89 -12.16
C ALA A 251 4.49 1.88 -13.07
N ALA A 252 5.57 2.29 -13.72
CA ALA A 252 6.36 1.40 -14.58
C ALA A 252 6.99 0.26 -13.79
N SER A 253 7.57 0.57 -12.62
CA SER A 253 8.25 -0.44 -11.78
C SER A 253 7.27 -1.40 -11.13
N PHE A 254 6.25 -0.90 -10.44
CA PHE A 254 5.29 -1.76 -9.73
C PHE A 254 4.32 -2.47 -10.68
N GLY A 255 3.84 -1.78 -11.72
CA GLY A 255 2.94 -2.36 -12.71
C GLY A 255 3.56 -3.54 -13.44
N THR A 256 4.83 -3.42 -13.87
CA THR A 256 5.55 -4.54 -14.51
C THR A 256 5.84 -5.67 -13.52
N MET A 257 6.15 -5.36 -12.26
CA MET A 257 6.29 -6.37 -11.20
C MET A 257 4.98 -7.13 -10.99
N LEU A 258 3.85 -6.45 -10.91
CA LEU A 258 2.55 -7.12 -10.79
C LEU A 258 2.25 -7.98 -12.02
N ALA A 259 2.45 -7.45 -13.22
CA ALA A 259 2.15 -8.18 -14.45
C ALA A 259 3.01 -9.44 -14.59
N VAL A 260 4.32 -9.32 -14.42
CA VAL A 260 5.26 -10.44 -14.60
C VAL A 260 5.37 -11.27 -13.32
N GLY A 261 5.53 -10.63 -12.18
CA GLY A 261 5.77 -11.32 -10.89
C GLY A 261 4.59 -12.14 -10.40
N THR A 262 3.33 -11.73 -10.71
CA THR A 262 2.16 -12.41 -10.17
C THR A 262 1.29 -13.10 -11.22
N LEU A 263 1.33 -12.67 -12.48
CA LEU A 263 0.43 -13.18 -13.50
C LEU A 263 1.17 -13.96 -14.60
N TRP A 264 2.03 -13.28 -15.35
CA TRP A 264 2.63 -13.84 -16.56
C TRP A 264 3.86 -14.71 -16.28
N GLY A 265 4.72 -14.36 -15.32
CA GLY A 265 5.92 -15.15 -15.02
C GLY A 265 5.62 -16.59 -14.62
N PRO A 266 4.73 -16.85 -13.65
CA PRO A 266 4.29 -18.21 -13.34
C PRO A 266 3.74 -18.97 -14.54
N ARG A 267 2.88 -18.34 -15.36
CA ARG A 267 2.31 -18.96 -16.56
C ARG A 267 3.35 -19.30 -17.63
N ILE A 268 4.36 -18.44 -17.82
CA ILE A 268 5.47 -18.70 -18.72
C ILE A 268 6.26 -19.92 -18.24
N MET A 269 6.49 -20.04 -16.93
CA MET A 269 7.21 -21.18 -16.37
C MET A 269 6.40 -22.47 -16.42
N GLU A 270 5.09 -22.43 -16.21
CA GLU A 270 4.19 -23.56 -16.43
C GLU A 270 4.19 -24.02 -17.88
N ALA A 271 4.14 -23.09 -18.84
CA ALA A 271 4.24 -23.40 -20.26
C ALA A 271 5.60 -24.03 -20.66
N ARG A 272 6.63 -23.86 -19.83
CA ARG A 272 7.94 -24.50 -19.96
C ARG A 272 8.05 -25.82 -19.20
N GLY A 273 6.95 -26.36 -18.67
CA GLY A 273 6.90 -27.66 -18.02
C GLY A 273 7.12 -27.64 -16.49
N MET A 274 7.23 -26.47 -15.87
CA MET A 274 7.31 -26.37 -14.41
C MET A 274 5.93 -26.63 -13.77
N SER A 275 5.92 -27.18 -12.55
CA SER A 275 4.67 -27.50 -11.86
C SER A 275 3.94 -26.24 -11.39
N THR A 276 2.60 -26.28 -11.35
CA THR A 276 1.75 -25.19 -10.82
C THR A 276 2.08 -24.85 -9.37
N VAL A 277 2.47 -25.83 -8.57
CA VAL A 277 2.93 -25.59 -7.18
C VAL A 277 4.17 -24.70 -7.18
N PHE A 278 5.14 -25.01 -8.05
CA PHE A 278 6.35 -24.21 -8.16
C PHE A 278 6.08 -22.80 -8.70
N ALA A 279 5.10 -22.63 -9.59
CA ALA A 279 4.66 -21.33 -10.07
C ALA A 279 4.18 -20.42 -8.92
N THR A 280 3.52 -20.98 -7.91
CA THR A 280 3.14 -20.23 -6.69
C THR A 280 4.36 -19.80 -5.88
N VAL A 281 5.39 -20.64 -5.80
CA VAL A 281 6.66 -20.30 -5.15
C VAL A 281 7.38 -19.17 -5.89
N LEU A 282 7.31 -19.15 -7.22
CA LEU A 282 7.86 -18.06 -8.05
C LEU A 282 7.19 -16.71 -7.74
N THR A 283 5.87 -16.71 -7.59
CA THR A 283 5.12 -15.50 -7.16
C THR A 283 5.59 -15.04 -5.78
N ALA A 284 5.72 -15.96 -4.83
CA ALA A 284 6.22 -15.64 -3.49
C ALA A 284 7.65 -15.08 -3.53
N ALA A 285 8.53 -15.62 -4.39
CA ALA A 285 9.88 -15.09 -4.57
C ALA A 285 9.89 -13.64 -5.07
N ALA A 286 9.02 -13.26 -5.99
CA ALA A 286 8.90 -11.88 -6.45
C ALA A 286 8.44 -10.95 -5.30
N TRP A 287 7.46 -11.36 -4.51
CA TRP A 287 7.03 -10.58 -3.34
C TRP A 287 8.12 -10.47 -2.27
N LEU A 288 8.89 -11.53 -2.01
CA LEU A 288 10.04 -11.50 -1.10
C LEU A 288 11.14 -10.56 -1.61
N GLY A 289 11.41 -10.58 -2.92
CA GLY A 289 12.32 -9.63 -3.56
C GLY A 289 11.88 -8.19 -3.30
N LEU A 290 10.61 -7.87 -3.52
CA LEU A 290 10.05 -6.53 -3.27
C LEU A 290 10.10 -6.15 -1.78
N ALA A 291 9.87 -7.11 -0.87
CA ALA A 291 9.96 -6.86 0.57
C ALA A 291 11.35 -6.36 1.00
N ILE A 292 12.40 -6.89 0.37
CA ILE A 292 13.79 -6.46 0.61
C ILE A 292 14.12 -5.19 -0.20
N GLY A 293 13.72 -5.16 -1.46
CA GLY A 293 14.02 -4.07 -2.38
C GLY A 293 13.45 -2.73 -1.97
N ALA A 294 12.23 -2.70 -1.43
CA ALA A 294 11.53 -1.47 -1.09
C ALA A 294 12.26 -0.61 -0.02
N PRO A 295 12.66 -1.13 1.13
CA PRO A 295 13.47 -0.37 2.08
C PRO A 295 14.91 -0.14 1.58
N LEU A 296 15.51 -1.14 0.88
CA LEU A 296 16.88 -1.07 0.37
C LEU A 296 17.06 0.07 -0.63
N ALA A 297 16.10 0.30 -1.53
CA ALA A 297 16.15 1.39 -2.50
C ALA A 297 16.33 2.75 -1.82
N ASN A 298 15.59 3.03 -0.74
CA ASN A 298 15.72 4.26 0.01
C ASN A 298 17.07 4.36 0.76
N VAL A 299 17.56 3.26 1.36
CA VAL A 299 18.85 3.23 2.05
C VAL A 299 19.99 3.50 1.07
N VAL A 300 20.00 2.85 -0.08
CA VAL A 300 21.01 3.05 -1.14
C VAL A 300 20.95 4.49 -1.67
N SER A 301 19.75 4.99 -1.96
CA SER A 301 19.53 6.34 -2.45
C SER A 301 20.03 7.40 -1.45
N ASN A 302 19.78 7.21 -0.16
CA ASN A 302 20.27 8.12 0.88
C ASN A 302 21.81 8.09 0.99
N ARG A 303 22.43 6.91 0.87
CA ARG A 303 23.90 6.77 0.90
C ARG A 303 24.58 7.42 -0.30
N TRP A 304 23.97 7.32 -1.48
CA TRP A 304 24.50 7.90 -2.71
C TRP A 304 24.18 9.39 -2.84
N GLY A 305 23.33 9.96 -1.97
CA GLY A 305 22.91 11.36 -2.05
C GLY A 305 22.13 11.69 -3.33
N SER A 306 21.56 10.68 -4.01
CA SER A 306 20.86 10.83 -5.28
C SER A 306 19.65 9.91 -5.34
N ARG A 307 18.52 10.42 -5.84
CA ARG A 307 17.31 9.63 -6.10
C ARG A 307 17.34 9.00 -7.50
N ASN A 308 17.90 9.71 -8.46
CA ASN A 308 17.80 9.37 -9.89
C ASN A 308 18.63 8.14 -10.26
N TRP A 309 19.88 8.06 -9.82
CA TRP A 309 20.76 6.95 -10.19
C TRP A 309 20.29 5.59 -9.65
N PRO A 310 19.96 5.44 -8.35
CA PRO A 310 19.41 4.17 -7.85
C PRO A 310 18.11 3.78 -8.56
N ALA A 311 17.24 4.76 -8.85
CA ALA A 311 15.98 4.51 -9.56
C ALA A 311 16.24 4.00 -10.99
N ALA A 312 17.11 4.67 -11.75
CA ALA A 312 17.43 4.28 -13.13
C ALA A 312 18.11 2.90 -13.22
N ILE A 313 19.07 2.64 -12.33
CA ILE A 313 19.76 1.35 -12.29
C ILE A 313 18.78 0.23 -11.93
N SER A 314 17.95 0.42 -10.88
CA SER A 314 16.97 -0.58 -10.48
C SER A 314 15.95 -0.85 -11.58
N LEU A 315 15.44 0.18 -12.26
CA LEU A 315 14.49 0.01 -13.35
C LEU A 315 15.12 -0.74 -14.55
N ALA A 316 16.38 -0.44 -14.88
CA ALA A 316 17.12 -1.15 -15.93
C ALA A 316 17.33 -2.63 -15.56
N LEU A 317 17.77 -2.90 -14.32
CA LEU A 317 17.98 -4.27 -13.85
C LEU A 317 16.65 -5.05 -13.73
N GLN A 318 15.55 -4.38 -13.37
CA GLN A 318 14.22 -4.99 -13.41
C GLN A 318 13.84 -5.36 -14.85
N GLY A 319 14.04 -4.46 -15.81
CA GLY A 319 13.79 -4.72 -17.23
C GLY A 319 14.61 -5.90 -17.77
N VAL A 320 15.90 -5.96 -17.42
CA VAL A 320 16.79 -7.09 -17.78
C VAL A 320 16.27 -8.39 -17.14
N SER A 321 15.90 -8.38 -15.85
CA SER A 321 15.36 -9.56 -15.17
C SER A 321 14.08 -10.06 -15.83
N ILE A 322 13.18 -9.15 -16.21
CA ILE A 322 11.95 -9.47 -16.94
C ILE A 322 12.28 -10.06 -18.32
N ALA A 323 13.19 -9.45 -19.06
CA ALA A 323 13.61 -9.97 -20.36
C ALA A 323 14.19 -11.38 -20.25
N LEU A 324 14.99 -11.64 -19.21
CA LEU A 324 15.52 -12.97 -18.95
C LEU A 324 14.41 -13.96 -18.57
N VAL A 325 13.42 -13.57 -17.77
CA VAL A 325 12.23 -14.42 -17.47
C VAL A 325 11.51 -14.80 -18.76
N ILE A 326 11.38 -13.86 -19.72
CA ILE A 326 10.60 -14.08 -20.94
C ILE A 326 11.40 -14.87 -21.99
N TYR A 327 12.67 -14.57 -22.18
CA TYR A 327 13.44 -15.06 -23.33
C TYR A 327 14.47 -16.13 -22.99
N LEU A 328 14.94 -16.23 -21.73
CA LEU A 328 15.91 -17.25 -21.36
C LEU A 328 15.18 -18.59 -21.15
N PRO A 329 15.52 -19.66 -21.87
CA PRO A 329 14.98 -20.99 -21.61
C PRO A 329 15.54 -21.50 -20.27
N THR A 330 14.88 -21.20 -19.18
CA THR A 330 15.24 -21.68 -17.86
C THR A 330 14.53 -23.00 -17.58
N GLU A 331 15.24 -24.09 -17.71
CA GLU A 331 14.80 -25.41 -17.26
C GLU A 331 15.14 -25.65 -15.77
N VAL A 332 15.98 -24.76 -15.21
CA VAL A 332 16.49 -24.88 -13.84
C VAL A 332 15.62 -24.05 -12.89
N GLU A 333 14.90 -24.71 -12.00
CA GLU A 333 14.01 -24.07 -11.01
C GLU A 333 14.68 -22.98 -10.20
N GLY A 334 15.96 -23.18 -9.79
CA GLY A 334 16.73 -22.20 -9.02
C GLY A 334 16.99 -20.92 -9.80
N ALA A 335 17.21 -21.00 -11.12
CA ALA A 335 17.40 -19.82 -11.96
C ALA A 335 16.09 -19.03 -12.14
N ALA A 336 14.98 -19.73 -12.34
CA ALA A 336 13.65 -19.11 -12.41
C ALA A 336 13.33 -18.37 -11.11
N LEU A 337 13.62 -18.98 -9.97
CA LEU A 337 13.38 -18.41 -8.63
C LEU A 337 14.24 -17.17 -8.41
N ALA A 338 15.52 -17.22 -8.77
CA ALA A 338 16.43 -16.08 -8.66
C ALA A 338 16.00 -14.91 -9.56
N LEU A 339 15.55 -15.18 -10.79
CA LEU A 339 15.06 -14.16 -11.71
C LEU A 339 13.76 -13.51 -11.20
N MET A 340 12.82 -14.29 -10.72
CA MET A 340 11.57 -13.77 -10.15
C MET A 340 11.83 -12.95 -8.88
N PHE A 341 12.74 -13.41 -8.02
CA PHE A 341 13.20 -12.63 -6.88
C PHE A 341 13.85 -11.31 -7.31
N ALA A 342 14.69 -11.31 -8.36
CA ALA A 342 15.33 -10.11 -8.89
C ALA A 342 14.31 -9.12 -9.47
N VAL A 343 13.27 -9.59 -10.19
CA VAL A 343 12.16 -8.75 -10.65
C VAL A 343 11.54 -7.99 -9.47
N GLY A 344 11.25 -8.68 -8.37
CA GLY A 344 10.71 -8.07 -7.17
C GLY A 344 11.69 -7.14 -6.47
N LEU A 345 12.94 -7.55 -6.30
CA LEU A 345 13.99 -6.77 -5.63
C LEU A 345 14.20 -5.40 -6.29
N PHE A 346 14.35 -5.40 -7.60
CA PHE A 346 14.56 -4.17 -8.36
C PHE A 346 13.28 -3.33 -8.51
N SER A 347 12.10 -3.94 -8.39
CA SER A 347 10.84 -3.20 -8.28
C SER A 347 10.75 -2.32 -7.02
N GLY A 348 11.58 -2.57 -6.01
CA GLY A 348 11.68 -1.72 -4.83
C GLY A 348 11.96 -0.25 -5.12
N ALA A 349 12.52 0.06 -6.31
CA ALA A 349 12.74 1.43 -6.77
C ALA A 349 11.45 2.27 -6.88
N GLN A 350 10.27 1.66 -6.99
CA GLN A 350 8.99 2.37 -6.93
C GLN A 350 8.87 3.26 -5.67
N MET A 351 9.47 2.83 -4.55
CA MET A 351 9.46 3.60 -3.30
C MET A 351 10.22 4.92 -3.39
N LEU A 352 11.16 5.04 -4.31
CA LEU A 352 11.85 6.30 -4.60
C LEU A 352 10.89 7.30 -5.27
N GLY A 353 9.93 6.83 -6.08
CA GLY A 353 8.90 7.68 -6.64
C GLY A 353 8.04 8.34 -5.54
N PHE A 354 7.56 7.57 -4.57
CA PHE A 354 6.83 8.12 -3.42
C PHE A 354 7.67 9.11 -2.61
N THR A 355 8.96 8.80 -2.43
CA THR A 355 9.88 9.68 -1.72
C THR A 355 10.08 11.00 -2.47
N VAL A 356 10.36 10.94 -3.78
CA VAL A 356 10.55 12.13 -4.64
C VAL A 356 9.27 12.96 -4.72
N ALA A 357 8.11 12.32 -4.87
CA ALA A 357 6.83 13.02 -4.90
C ALA A 357 6.61 13.80 -3.59
N GLY A 358 6.81 13.16 -2.43
CA GLY A 358 6.68 13.80 -1.12
C GLY A 358 7.72 14.91 -0.86
N GLU A 359 8.96 14.75 -1.35
CA GLU A 359 10.03 15.76 -1.24
C GLU A 359 9.82 16.96 -2.18
N SER A 360 9.02 16.80 -3.25
CA SER A 360 8.81 17.80 -4.31
C SER A 360 7.62 18.73 -4.08
N VAL A 361 6.88 18.55 -3.01
CA VAL A 361 5.67 19.33 -2.68
C VAL A 361 5.72 19.89 -1.27
N ASP A 362 4.86 20.88 -1.01
CA ASP A 362 4.68 21.40 0.34
C ASP A 362 4.14 20.32 1.29
N ALA A 363 4.47 20.41 2.58
CA ALA A 363 4.05 19.45 3.61
C ALA A 363 2.52 19.26 3.70
N SER A 364 1.75 20.24 3.22
CA SER A 364 0.29 20.18 3.13
C SER A 364 -0.25 19.32 1.97
N LEU A 365 0.61 18.91 1.03
CA LEU A 365 0.25 18.15 -0.17
C LEU A 365 0.92 16.77 -0.22
N ILE A 366 1.62 16.36 0.85
CA ILE A 366 2.34 15.07 0.89
C ILE A 366 1.39 13.90 0.64
N GLY A 367 0.20 13.90 1.27
CA GLY A 367 -0.81 12.87 1.04
C GLY A 367 -1.28 12.84 -0.41
N SER A 368 -1.64 14.02 -0.97
CA SER A 368 -2.07 14.16 -2.36
C SER A 368 -1.00 13.75 -3.38
N ALA A 369 0.27 14.02 -3.09
CA ALA A 369 1.39 13.67 -3.98
C ALA A 369 1.79 12.20 -3.89
N SER A 370 1.46 11.54 -2.77
CA SER A 370 1.77 10.11 -2.53
C SER A 370 0.62 9.18 -2.88
N ALA A 371 -0.55 9.70 -3.25
CA ALA A 371 -1.72 8.96 -3.69
C ALA A 371 -1.71 8.71 -5.19
#